data_8621e35208b2cf074d0f431263c16f54
#
_entry.id   8621e35208b2cf074d0f431263c16f54
#
_cell.length_a   1.000
_cell.length_b   1.000
_cell.length_c   1.000
_cell.angle_alpha   90.00
_cell.angle_beta   90.00
_cell.angle_gamma   90.00
#
_symmetry.space_group_name_H-M   'P 1'
#
loop_
_entity.id
_entity.type
_entity.pdbx_description
1 polymer ?
#
loop_
_entity_poly.entity_id
_entity_poly.type
_entity_poly.pdbx_seq_one_letter_code
_entity_poly.pdbx_strand_id
1 'polypeptide(L)'
;MSQFRYVLFGAGRQGTAAIHDLVLNCDAKSVHVVEPDAARLKAAEARLASILKKRAKVLTYATKATVADLRGAHGVLSCATHHANVELTRMSIEAGVPFTDLGGNYETVSKQEALAKKSSVPIVPDCGISPGISNIVAAHCAKVHGCDEVHVRCGGLPLERPSAVANPLQYKLVFSPWGLLSEYSGDVSRIRGGKVDSWPALSVTEEFDAEHESSPTSNNSPQVVRYLAECGVTTYDYMTIRYKGHWDLVRGWKTLGFLRRDAEKDAQLVALLESDPVLRYEPKKDRDKLILRVQGSKTEHGLTRGFEYRFDVAADTKTKFSAMELTTCWGITIVAHHMATGRGAPRGFSTPERFVDTSWVISEVEKRLAQVR
;
A
#
# COMPACT_ATOMS: atom_id res chain seq x y z
N MET A 1 -6.36 20.85 18.42
CA MET A 1 -7.63 20.25 18.85
C MET A 1 -8.11 19.31 17.75
N SER A 2 -8.59 18.11 18.10
CA SER A 2 -9.07 17.11 17.12
C SER A 2 -10.24 17.68 16.32
N GLN A 3 -10.13 17.71 14.98
CA GLN A 3 -11.07 18.44 14.12
C GLN A 3 -11.81 17.55 13.13
N PHE A 4 -11.21 16.41 12.71
CA PHE A 4 -11.69 15.65 11.58
C PHE A 4 -12.52 14.44 11.97
N ARG A 5 -13.51 14.14 11.14
CA ARG A 5 -14.40 12.97 11.27
C ARG A 5 -14.11 12.03 10.13
N TYR A 6 -13.81 10.76 10.43
CA TYR A 6 -13.52 9.74 9.44
C TYR A 6 -14.51 8.59 9.56
N VAL A 7 -14.80 7.94 8.44
CA VAL A 7 -15.47 6.65 8.37
C VAL A 7 -14.49 5.63 7.76
N LEU A 8 -14.28 4.51 8.43
CA LEU A 8 -13.36 3.48 7.96
C LEU A 8 -14.07 2.14 7.83
N PHE A 9 -14.00 1.57 6.65
CA PHE A 9 -14.53 0.25 6.32
C PHE A 9 -13.45 -0.82 6.37
N GLY A 10 -13.73 -1.91 7.08
CA GLY A 10 -12.82 -3.04 7.27
C GLY A 10 -11.94 -2.91 8.53
N ALA A 11 -12.25 -3.69 9.55
CA ALA A 11 -11.50 -3.74 10.81
C ALA A 11 -10.56 -4.97 10.89
N GLY A 12 -10.04 -5.41 9.75
CA GLY A 12 -9.00 -6.42 9.65
C GLY A 12 -7.64 -5.89 10.15
N ARG A 13 -6.57 -6.59 9.79
CA ARG A 13 -5.21 -6.23 10.20
C ARG A 13 -4.85 -4.80 9.80
N GLN A 14 -5.01 -4.45 8.52
CA GLN A 14 -4.69 -3.12 8.00
C GLN A 14 -5.62 -2.03 8.57
N GLY A 15 -6.93 -2.30 8.62
CA GLY A 15 -7.90 -1.35 9.14
C GLY A 15 -7.70 -1.03 10.62
N THR A 16 -7.35 -2.02 11.44
CA THR A 16 -7.04 -1.79 12.86
C THR A 16 -5.82 -0.87 13.03
N ALA A 17 -4.77 -1.06 12.21
CA ALA A 17 -3.62 -0.16 12.20
C ALA A 17 -3.97 1.24 11.69
N ALA A 18 -4.81 1.34 10.64
CA ALA A 18 -5.27 2.63 10.11
C ALA A 18 -6.12 3.41 11.14
N ILE A 19 -7.01 2.73 11.87
CA ILE A 19 -7.79 3.37 12.95
C ILE A 19 -6.85 3.92 14.03
N HIS A 20 -5.86 3.14 14.44
CA HIS A 20 -4.86 3.57 15.41
C HIS A 20 -4.10 4.83 14.93
N ASP A 21 -3.65 4.84 13.68
CA ASP A 21 -2.93 5.97 13.10
C ASP A 21 -3.81 7.22 12.97
N LEU A 22 -5.07 7.08 12.52
CA LEU A 22 -6.02 8.19 12.47
C LEU A 22 -6.20 8.87 13.83
N VAL A 23 -6.31 8.10 14.89
CA VAL A 23 -6.48 8.62 16.26
C VAL A 23 -5.22 9.30 16.79
N LEU A 24 -4.03 8.81 16.42
CA LEU A 24 -2.77 9.35 16.94
C LEU A 24 -2.21 10.51 16.11
N ASN A 25 -2.34 10.45 14.79
CA ASN A 25 -1.59 11.29 13.86
C ASN A 25 -2.44 12.16 12.92
N CYS A 26 -3.76 11.94 12.85
CA CYS A 26 -4.63 12.62 11.89
C CYS A 26 -5.70 13.51 12.54
N ASP A 27 -5.47 13.99 13.75
CA ASP A 27 -6.38 14.89 14.49
C ASP A 27 -7.84 14.44 14.50
N ALA A 28 -8.09 13.12 14.60
CA ALA A 28 -9.41 12.56 14.55
C ALA A 28 -10.26 12.99 15.74
N LYS A 29 -11.35 13.71 15.48
CA LYS A 29 -12.44 13.99 16.45
C LYS A 29 -13.32 12.77 16.65
N SER A 30 -13.58 12.02 15.58
CA SER A 30 -14.27 10.74 15.61
C SER A 30 -13.83 9.84 14.45
N VAL A 31 -13.82 8.53 14.69
CA VAL A 31 -13.68 7.51 13.67
C VAL A 31 -14.83 6.52 13.80
N HIS A 32 -15.67 6.44 12.77
CA HIS A 32 -16.74 5.46 12.67
C HIS A 32 -16.22 4.22 11.95
N VAL A 33 -16.12 3.11 12.66
CA VAL A 33 -15.56 1.85 12.18
C VAL A 33 -16.69 0.92 11.73
N VAL A 34 -16.60 0.46 10.48
CA VAL A 34 -17.62 -0.43 9.89
C VAL A 34 -16.97 -1.74 9.49
N GLU A 35 -17.39 -2.85 10.10
CA GLU A 35 -16.92 -4.21 9.81
C GLU A 35 -18.11 -5.19 9.87
N PRO A 36 -18.49 -5.82 8.74
CA PRO A 36 -19.62 -6.73 8.70
C PRO A 36 -19.48 -7.98 9.58
N ASP A 37 -18.27 -8.46 9.79
CA ASP A 37 -17.97 -9.59 10.67
C ASP A 37 -17.94 -9.12 12.13
N ALA A 38 -18.97 -9.46 12.89
CA ALA A 38 -19.12 -9.04 14.28
C ALA A 38 -18.00 -9.57 15.20
N ALA A 39 -17.45 -10.76 14.91
CA ALA A 39 -16.36 -11.32 15.70
C ALA A 39 -15.06 -10.53 15.45
N ARG A 40 -14.77 -10.18 14.18
CA ARG A 40 -13.64 -9.35 13.80
C ARG A 40 -13.77 -7.94 14.35
N LEU A 41 -14.95 -7.36 14.28
CA LEU A 41 -15.25 -6.04 14.85
C LEU A 41 -14.95 -6.00 16.35
N LYS A 42 -15.45 -6.99 17.10
CA LYS A 42 -15.20 -7.12 18.54
C LYS A 42 -13.72 -7.31 18.89
N ALA A 43 -13.01 -8.10 18.08
CA ALA A 43 -11.56 -8.29 18.26
C ALA A 43 -10.77 -6.99 18.01
N ALA A 44 -11.12 -6.24 16.96
CA ALA A 44 -10.52 -4.93 16.67
C ALA A 44 -10.82 -3.91 17.78
N GLU A 45 -12.07 -3.83 18.26
CA GLU A 45 -12.47 -2.96 19.37
C GLU A 45 -11.65 -3.25 20.63
N ALA A 46 -11.55 -4.51 21.04
CA ALA A 46 -10.77 -4.92 22.21
C ALA A 46 -9.27 -4.56 22.05
N ARG A 47 -8.68 -4.80 20.87
CA ARG A 47 -7.29 -4.44 20.58
C ARG A 47 -7.06 -2.93 20.64
N LEU A 48 -7.92 -2.16 19.99
CA LEU A 48 -7.83 -0.69 19.94
C LEU A 48 -8.04 -0.07 21.34
N ALA A 49 -8.99 -0.57 22.13
CA ALA A 49 -9.18 -0.12 23.51
C ALA A 49 -7.92 -0.35 24.36
N SER A 50 -7.26 -1.50 24.20
CA SER A 50 -6.03 -1.85 24.90
C SER A 50 -4.87 -0.90 24.58
N ILE A 51 -4.65 -0.55 23.30
CA ILE A 51 -3.49 0.25 22.86
C ILE A 51 -3.75 1.75 22.91
N LEU A 52 -4.95 2.22 22.59
CA LEU A 52 -5.32 3.64 22.59
C LEU A 52 -5.75 4.16 23.97
N LYS A 53 -6.21 3.29 24.86
CA LYS A 53 -6.67 3.63 26.20
C LYS A 53 -7.74 4.74 26.16
N LYS A 54 -7.53 5.84 26.87
CA LYS A 54 -8.48 6.97 26.91
C LYS A 54 -8.76 7.60 25.55
N ARG A 55 -7.86 7.45 24.56
CA ARG A 55 -8.07 7.98 23.20
C ARG A 55 -9.09 7.15 22.41
N ALA A 56 -9.36 5.90 22.79
CA ALA A 56 -10.36 5.04 22.13
C ALA A 56 -11.80 5.61 22.21
N LYS A 57 -12.07 6.57 23.09
CA LYS A 57 -13.41 7.22 23.24
C LYS A 57 -13.92 7.93 21.98
N VAL A 58 -13.05 8.19 20.99
CA VAL A 58 -13.44 8.81 19.71
C VAL A 58 -13.92 7.78 18.69
N LEU A 59 -13.86 6.48 19.02
CA LEU A 59 -14.26 5.40 18.15
C LEU A 59 -15.72 5.03 18.36
N THR A 60 -16.43 4.78 17.28
CA THR A 60 -17.75 4.16 17.24
C THR A 60 -17.74 2.99 16.28
N TYR A 61 -18.57 1.98 16.51
CA TYR A 61 -18.50 0.71 15.80
C TYR A 61 -19.86 0.31 15.26
N ALA A 62 -19.89 -0.21 14.03
CA ALA A 62 -21.09 -0.75 13.41
C ALA A 62 -20.76 -1.94 12.49
N THR A 63 -21.73 -2.85 12.32
CA THR A 63 -21.60 -3.94 11.34
C THR A 63 -22.07 -3.55 9.93
N LYS A 64 -22.78 -2.43 9.81
CA LYS A 64 -23.31 -1.88 8.55
C LYS A 64 -23.27 -0.36 8.60
N ALA A 65 -23.19 0.26 7.46
CA ALA A 65 -23.34 1.70 7.30
C ALA A 65 -24.20 2.01 6.06
N THR A 66 -24.85 3.14 6.08
CA THR A 66 -25.63 3.71 4.98
C THR A 66 -24.94 4.98 4.49
N VAL A 67 -25.39 5.53 3.37
CA VAL A 67 -24.92 6.83 2.87
C VAL A 67 -25.08 7.94 3.91
N ALA A 68 -26.15 7.89 4.73
CA ALA A 68 -26.38 8.88 5.77
C ALA A 68 -25.28 8.89 6.85
N ASP A 69 -24.69 7.73 7.16
CA ASP A 69 -23.61 7.60 8.15
C ASP A 69 -22.29 8.23 7.67
N LEU A 70 -22.13 8.37 6.35
CA LEU A 70 -20.95 8.99 5.74
C LEU A 70 -21.05 10.53 5.73
N ARG A 71 -22.25 11.09 5.69
CA ARG A 71 -22.45 12.54 5.54
C ARG A 71 -21.78 13.34 6.66
N GLY A 72 -21.08 14.41 6.24
CA GLY A 72 -20.35 15.28 7.16
C GLY A 72 -19.04 14.69 7.69
N ALA A 73 -18.60 13.51 7.21
CA ALA A 73 -17.24 13.06 7.39
C ALA A 73 -16.29 13.87 6.49
N HIS A 74 -15.02 13.93 6.88
CA HIS A 74 -13.95 14.59 6.10
C HIS A 74 -13.20 13.62 5.19
N GLY A 75 -13.42 12.31 5.38
CA GLY A 75 -12.90 11.25 4.54
C GLY A 75 -13.49 9.90 4.88
N VAL A 76 -13.70 9.10 3.84
CA VAL A 76 -14.06 7.68 3.89
C VAL A 76 -12.83 6.87 3.48
N LEU A 77 -12.44 5.92 4.31
CA LEU A 77 -11.28 5.04 4.07
C LEU A 77 -11.75 3.60 3.93
N SER A 78 -11.27 2.89 2.92
CA SER A 78 -11.52 1.45 2.76
C SER A 78 -10.26 0.64 2.99
N CYS A 79 -10.26 -0.12 4.08
CA CYS A 79 -9.32 -1.21 4.36
C CYS A 79 -10.00 -2.58 4.21
N ALA A 80 -11.16 -2.62 3.55
CA ALA A 80 -11.88 -3.82 3.18
C ALA A 80 -11.23 -4.50 1.96
N THR A 81 -11.77 -5.66 1.55
CA THR A 81 -11.34 -6.29 0.31
C THR A 81 -11.71 -5.42 -0.89
N HIS A 82 -10.89 -5.43 -1.94
CA HIS A 82 -11.07 -4.60 -3.14
C HIS A 82 -12.46 -4.77 -3.80
N HIS A 83 -13.13 -5.90 -3.62
CA HIS A 83 -14.49 -6.13 -4.13
C HIS A 83 -15.52 -5.12 -3.57
N ALA A 84 -15.32 -4.62 -2.35
CA ALA A 84 -16.20 -3.64 -1.74
C ALA A 84 -15.97 -2.21 -2.28
N ASN A 85 -14.78 -1.91 -2.82
CA ASN A 85 -14.36 -0.55 -3.12
C ASN A 85 -15.25 0.16 -4.15
N VAL A 86 -15.80 -0.55 -5.14
CA VAL A 86 -16.69 0.04 -6.16
C VAL A 86 -17.99 0.55 -5.51
N GLU A 87 -18.58 -0.24 -4.60
CA GLU A 87 -19.80 0.17 -3.88
C GLU A 87 -19.52 1.29 -2.89
N LEU A 88 -18.43 1.20 -2.15
CA LEU A 88 -18.02 2.24 -1.20
C LEU A 88 -17.70 3.57 -1.91
N THR A 89 -17.14 3.52 -3.12
CA THR A 89 -16.96 4.68 -3.99
C THR A 89 -18.31 5.31 -4.35
N ARG A 90 -19.31 4.51 -4.72
CA ARG A 90 -20.66 5.00 -5.03
C ARG A 90 -21.30 5.69 -3.83
N MET A 91 -21.24 5.05 -2.66
CA MET A 91 -21.76 5.61 -1.41
C MET A 91 -21.08 6.93 -1.05
N SER A 92 -19.77 7.03 -1.24
CA SER A 92 -19.00 8.25 -0.95
C SER A 92 -19.36 9.39 -1.91
N ILE A 93 -19.54 9.10 -3.20
CA ILE A 93 -20.00 10.07 -4.20
C ILE A 93 -21.40 10.58 -3.82
N GLU A 94 -22.33 9.70 -3.45
CA GLU A 94 -23.69 10.07 -3.05
C GLU A 94 -23.70 10.88 -1.73
N ALA A 95 -22.80 10.56 -0.80
CA ALA A 95 -22.66 11.31 0.45
C ALA A 95 -21.94 12.66 0.28
N GLY A 96 -21.23 12.87 -0.85
CA GLY A 96 -20.40 14.05 -1.08
C GLY A 96 -19.10 14.06 -0.27
N VAL A 97 -18.55 12.90 0.08
CA VAL A 97 -17.40 12.76 0.98
C VAL A 97 -16.20 12.12 0.24
N PRO A 98 -14.98 12.67 0.37
CA PRO A 98 -13.77 12.09 -0.23
C PRO A 98 -13.56 10.62 0.16
N PHE A 99 -13.10 9.82 -0.80
CA PHE A 99 -12.86 8.39 -0.62
C PHE A 99 -11.41 8.02 -0.95
N THR A 100 -10.83 7.16 -0.11
CA THR A 100 -9.52 6.53 -0.34
C THR A 100 -9.57 5.03 -0.06
N ASP A 101 -8.73 4.26 -0.72
CA ASP A 101 -8.56 2.83 -0.42
C ASP A 101 -7.09 2.37 -0.53
N LEU A 102 -6.84 1.14 -0.12
CA LEU A 102 -5.52 0.51 -0.17
C LEU A 102 -5.14 -0.03 -1.55
N GLY A 103 -6.01 0.15 -2.52
CA GLY A 103 -5.84 -0.38 -3.85
C GLY A 103 -6.59 -1.69 -4.09
N GLY A 104 -6.43 -2.16 -5.28
CA GLY A 104 -7.08 -3.38 -5.75
C GLY A 104 -6.42 -3.90 -7.01
N ASN A 105 -7.20 -4.47 -7.89
CA ASN A 105 -6.77 -4.77 -9.24
C ASN A 105 -7.17 -3.63 -10.21
N TYR A 106 -6.57 -3.64 -11.38
CA TYR A 106 -6.83 -2.65 -12.43
C TYR A 106 -8.32 -2.52 -12.78
N GLU A 107 -9.07 -3.62 -12.76
CA GLU A 107 -10.51 -3.61 -13.05
C GLU A 107 -11.31 -2.82 -12.02
N THR A 108 -11.01 -3.01 -10.73
CA THR A 108 -11.63 -2.25 -9.63
C THR A 108 -11.34 -0.76 -9.77
N VAL A 109 -10.08 -0.39 -9.97
CA VAL A 109 -9.66 1.01 -10.15
C VAL A 109 -10.32 1.65 -11.36
N SER A 110 -10.43 0.92 -12.49
CA SER A 110 -11.11 1.41 -13.69
C SER A 110 -12.61 1.66 -13.47
N LYS A 111 -13.29 0.81 -12.68
CA LYS A 111 -14.70 1.02 -12.31
C LYS A 111 -14.87 2.24 -11.39
N GLN A 112 -13.95 2.45 -10.45
CA GLN A 112 -13.94 3.65 -9.59
C GLN A 112 -13.72 4.92 -10.42
N GLU A 113 -12.79 4.91 -11.37
CA GLU A 113 -12.56 6.01 -12.30
C GLU A 113 -13.81 6.32 -13.12
N ALA A 114 -14.48 5.29 -13.65
CA ALA A 114 -15.73 5.46 -14.43
C ALA A 114 -16.86 6.09 -13.59
N LEU A 115 -17.00 5.71 -12.34
CA LEU A 115 -17.97 6.31 -11.40
C LEU A 115 -17.63 7.78 -11.12
N ALA A 116 -16.37 8.09 -10.93
CA ALA A 116 -15.91 9.44 -10.58
C ALA A 116 -15.93 10.44 -11.73
N LYS A 117 -15.97 9.99 -13.00
CA LYS A 117 -16.01 10.88 -14.20
C LYS A 117 -17.10 11.94 -14.18
N LYS A 118 -18.23 11.67 -13.51
CA LYS A 118 -19.37 12.58 -13.41
C LYS A 118 -19.51 13.23 -12.04
N SER A 119 -18.47 13.09 -11.20
CA SER A 119 -18.47 13.58 -9.82
C SER A 119 -17.32 14.54 -9.60
N SER A 120 -17.54 15.54 -8.72
CA SER A 120 -16.48 16.38 -8.18
C SER A 120 -15.92 15.87 -6.86
N VAL A 121 -16.50 14.80 -6.31
CA VAL A 121 -16.04 14.18 -5.05
C VAL A 121 -14.69 13.50 -5.28
N PRO A 122 -13.67 13.78 -4.46
CA PRO A 122 -12.35 13.16 -4.58
C PRO A 122 -12.43 11.64 -4.38
N ILE A 123 -11.94 10.88 -5.35
CA ILE A 123 -11.83 9.42 -5.31
C ILE A 123 -10.36 9.07 -5.59
N VAL A 124 -9.68 8.57 -4.57
CA VAL A 124 -8.22 8.35 -4.59
C VAL A 124 -7.91 6.92 -4.17
N PRO A 125 -7.84 5.97 -5.11
CA PRO A 125 -7.41 4.61 -4.82
C PRO A 125 -5.90 4.48 -4.69
N ASP A 126 -5.42 3.27 -4.42
CA ASP A 126 -3.99 2.91 -4.41
C ASP A 126 -3.17 3.67 -3.35
N CYS A 127 -3.73 3.87 -2.17
CA CYS A 127 -3.10 4.61 -1.08
C CYS A 127 -2.43 3.70 -0.03
N GLY A 128 -1.75 2.63 -0.48
CA GLY A 128 -0.97 1.75 0.41
C GLY A 128 0.50 2.16 0.54
N ILE A 129 1.37 1.17 0.74
CA ILE A 129 2.83 1.37 0.71
C ILE A 129 3.34 1.32 -0.73
N SER A 130 2.92 0.32 -1.50
CA SER A 130 3.22 0.15 -2.92
C SER A 130 2.09 -0.70 -3.55
N PRO A 131 1.25 -0.07 -4.34
CA PRO A 131 1.19 1.35 -4.69
C PRO A 131 0.80 2.26 -3.51
N GLY A 132 1.19 3.53 -3.60
CA GLY A 132 0.88 4.57 -2.62
C GLY A 132 2.10 5.39 -2.22
N ILE A 133 2.68 5.19 -1.03
CA ILE A 133 3.87 5.95 -0.57
C ILE A 133 5.02 5.85 -1.56
N SER A 134 5.30 4.67 -2.10
CA SER A 134 6.35 4.47 -3.11
C SER A 134 6.16 5.37 -4.34
N ASN A 135 4.92 5.49 -4.81
CA ASN A 135 4.56 6.32 -5.96
C ASN A 135 4.72 7.81 -5.66
N ILE A 136 4.29 8.23 -4.45
CA ILE A 136 4.43 9.63 -3.99
C ILE A 136 5.90 10.02 -3.90
N VAL A 137 6.76 9.14 -3.37
CA VAL A 137 8.20 9.40 -3.27
C VAL A 137 8.86 9.40 -4.65
N ALA A 138 8.46 8.51 -5.56
CA ALA A 138 8.92 8.54 -6.96
C ALA A 138 8.54 9.85 -7.66
N ALA A 139 7.30 10.32 -7.46
CA ALA A 139 6.85 11.61 -7.97
C ALA A 139 7.61 12.79 -7.33
N HIS A 140 7.99 12.68 -6.07
CA HIS A 140 8.84 13.69 -5.39
C HIS A 140 10.20 13.78 -6.07
N CYS A 141 10.85 12.66 -6.36
CA CYS A 141 12.12 12.67 -7.12
C CYS A 141 11.97 13.38 -8.46
N ALA A 142 10.91 13.10 -9.21
CA ALA A 142 10.65 13.73 -10.50
C ALA A 142 10.31 15.23 -10.38
N LYS A 143 9.37 15.60 -9.49
CA LYS A 143 8.82 16.97 -9.43
C LYS A 143 9.71 17.95 -8.67
N VAL A 144 10.30 17.51 -7.56
CA VAL A 144 11.04 18.39 -6.64
C VAL A 144 12.52 18.41 -6.99
N HIS A 145 13.08 17.25 -7.31
CA HIS A 145 14.49 17.13 -7.66
C HIS A 145 14.74 17.16 -9.17
N GLY A 146 13.69 17.08 -9.99
CA GLY A 146 13.80 17.08 -11.45
C GLY A 146 14.50 15.83 -11.98
N CYS A 147 14.44 14.69 -11.27
CA CYS A 147 15.08 13.46 -11.68
C CYS A 147 14.53 12.97 -13.02
N ASP A 148 15.43 12.57 -13.91
CA ASP A 148 15.12 11.93 -15.19
C ASP A 148 15.20 10.41 -15.12
N GLU A 149 15.81 9.85 -14.08
CA GLU A 149 15.82 8.43 -13.74
C GLU A 149 15.27 8.21 -12.32
N VAL A 150 14.39 7.22 -12.15
CA VAL A 150 13.81 6.86 -10.84
C VAL A 150 13.67 5.35 -10.72
N HIS A 151 14.22 4.78 -9.65
CA HIS A 151 14.20 3.34 -9.35
C HIS A 151 13.53 3.10 -8.00
N VAL A 152 12.51 2.23 -7.96
CA VAL A 152 11.79 1.86 -6.74
C VAL A 152 12.07 0.42 -6.39
N ARG A 153 12.49 0.18 -5.16
CA ARG A 153 12.66 -1.15 -4.57
C ARG A 153 11.86 -1.23 -3.27
N CYS A 154 10.90 -2.16 -3.20
CA CYS A 154 10.05 -2.31 -2.03
C CYS A 154 9.88 -3.78 -1.67
N GLY A 155 9.90 -4.13 -0.39
CA GLY A 155 9.67 -5.52 0.03
C GLY A 155 9.23 -5.64 1.47
N GLY A 156 8.14 -6.36 1.70
CA GLY A 156 7.76 -6.87 3.02
C GLY A 156 8.33 -8.27 3.21
N LEU A 157 9.04 -8.49 4.31
CA LEU A 157 9.86 -9.68 4.56
C LEU A 157 9.71 -10.13 6.02
N PRO A 158 9.87 -11.42 6.34
CA PRO A 158 10.17 -11.83 7.71
C PRO A 158 11.37 -11.04 8.24
N LEU A 159 11.33 -10.61 9.50
CA LEU A 159 12.44 -9.88 10.11
C LEU A 159 13.71 -10.75 10.15
N GLU A 160 13.54 -11.98 10.63
CA GLU A 160 14.57 -12.99 10.61
C GLU A 160 14.48 -13.81 9.34
N ARG A 161 15.58 -14.01 8.64
CA ARG A 161 15.62 -14.82 7.41
C ARG A 161 15.28 -16.27 7.72
N PRO A 162 14.21 -16.85 7.15
CA PRO A 162 13.90 -18.25 7.34
C PRO A 162 15.01 -19.16 6.78
N SER A 163 15.21 -20.30 7.43
CA SER A 163 16.15 -21.31 6.91
C SER A 163 15.73 -21.80 5.54
N ALA A 164 16.61 -21.77 4.55
CA ALA A 164 16.34 -22.25 3.20
C ALA A 164 16.00 -23.75 3.14
N VAL A 165 16.44 -24.53 4.12
CA VAL A 165 16.13 -25.96 4.21
C VAL A 165 14.70 -26.20 4.69
N ALA A 166 14.28 -25.46 5.72
CA ALA A 166 12.93 -25.61 6.30
C ALA A 166 11.88 -24.81 5.51
N ASN A 167 12.26 -23.70 4.90
CA ASN A 167 11.41 -22.84 4.11
C ASN A 167 12.17 -22.40 2.84
N PRO A 168 12.11 -23.17 1.75
CA PRO A 168 12.85 -22.86 0.54
C PRO A 168 12.52 -21.48 -0.09
N LEU A 169 11.28 -20.98 0.11
CA LEU A 169 10.89 -19.63 -0.30
C LEU A 169 11.58 -18.55 0.53
N GLN A 170 12.08 -18.88 1.71
CA GLN A 170 12.64 -17.95 2.67
C GLN A 170 11.70 -16.76 2.94
N TYR A 171 10.40 -17.06 2.96
CA TYR A 171 9.32 -16.09 3.02
C TYR A 171 8.23 -16.54 3.99
N LYS A 172 7.49 -15.59 4.53
CA LYS A 172 6.22 -15.80 5.25
C LYS A 172 5.15 -14.89 4.66
N LEU A 173 3.91 -15.33 4.69
CA LEU A 173 2.77 -14.58 4.14
C LEU A 173 2.45 -13.37 5.03
N VAL A 174 3.23 -12.30 4.89
CA VAL A 174 3.05 -11.06 5.65
C VAL A 174 1.84 -10.25 5.18
N PHE A 175 1.30 -10.56 3.99
CA PHE A 175 0.08 -9.99 3.43
C PHE A 175 -0.73 -11.04 2.64
N SER A 176 -1.74 -10.63 1.89
CA SER A 176 -2.66 -11.52 1.15
C SER A 176 -1.94 -12.44 0.16
N PRO A 177 -2.14 -13.77 0.20
CA PRO A 177 -1.61 -14.69 -0.80
C PRO A 177 -2.08 -14.39 -2.21
N TRP A 178 -3.33 -13.96 -2.37
CA TRP A 178 -3.86 -13.51 -3.67
C TRP A 178 -3.08 -12.32 -4.22
N GLY A 179 -2.74 -11.35 -3.35
CA GLY A 179 -1.87 -10.24 -3.70
C GLY A 179 -0.50 -10.71 -4.13
N LEU A 180 0.11 -11.64 -3.37
CA LEU A 180 1.41 -12.22 -3.69
C LEU A 180 1.45 -12.87 -5.07
N LEU A 181 0.47 -13.71 -5.41
CA LEU A 181 0.39 -14.36 -6.73
C LEU A 181 0.14 -13.34 -7.85
N SER A 182 -0.68 -12.33 -7.58
CA SER A 182 -0.92 -11.23 -8.54
C SER A 182 0.37 -10.47 -8.86
N GLU A 183 1.22 -10.21 -7.87
CA GLU A 183 2.50 -9.55 -8.05
C GLU A 183 3.47 -10.31 -8.97
N TYR A 184 3.44 -11.64 -8.90
CA TYR A 184 4.40 -12.51 -9.59
C TYR A 184 4.00 -12.83 -11.04
N SER A 185 2.84 -12.37 -11.48
CA SER A 185 2.28 -12.72 -12.79
C SER A 185 2.08 -11.50 -13.68
N GLY A 186 2.10 -11.73 -15.01
CA GLY A 186 1.83 -10.72 -16.03
C GLY A 186 3.02 -9.83 -16.36
N ASP A 187 2.71 -8.65 -16.88
CA ASP A 187 3.69 -7.66 -17.31
C ASP A 187 3.74 -6.48 -16.33
N VAL A 188 4.92 -5.92 -16.19
CA VAL A 188 5.23 -4.81 -15.29
C VAL A 188 5.51 -3.57 -16.14
N SER A 189 4.76 -2.50 -15.90
CA SER A 189 4.97 -1.23 -16.59
C SER A 189 6.26 -0.56 -16.12
N ARG A 190 7.00 0.03 -17.05
CA ARG A 190 8.22 0.81 -16.80
C ARG A 190 8.35 1.97 -17.78
N ILE A 191 9.34 2.83 -17.59
CA ILE A 191 9.77 3.81 -18.58
C ILE A 191 11.18 3.44 -19.05
N ARG A 192 11.39 3.41 -20.34
CA ARG A 192 12.71 3.21 -20.93
C ARG A 192 12.90 4.15 -22.10
N GLY A 193 13.96 4.96 -22.06
CA GLY A 193 14.24 5.95 -23.09
C GLY A 193 13.10 6.94 -23.31
N GLY A 194 12.44 7.37 -22.22
CA GLY A 194 11.30 8.31 -22.23
C GLY A 194 9.97 7.72 -22.74
N LYS A 195 9.92 6.41 -23.01
CA LYS A 195 8.70 5.73 -23.49
C LYS A 195 8.18 4.76 -22.44
N VAL A 196 6.87 4.78 -22.24
CA VAL A 196 6.20 3.75 -21.43
C VAL A 196 6.30 2.42 -22.17
N ASP A 197 6.84 1.43 -21.49
CA ASP A 197 7.10 0.08 -21.96
C ASP A 197 6.68 -0.92 -20.89
N SER A 198 6.74 -2.20 -21.18
CA SER A 198 6.52 -3.25 -20.20
C SER A 198 7.56 -4.36 -20.34
N TRP A 199 7.80 -5.05 -19.24
CA TRP A 199 8.61 -6.26 -19.21
C TRP A 199 7.93 -7.36 -18.41
N PRO A 200 8.19 -8.64 -18.68
CA PRO A 200 7.56 -9.71 -17.91
C PRO A 200 7.97 -9.66 -16.45
N ALA A 201 7.01 -9.88 -15.54
CA ALA A 201 7.33 -10.10 -14.14
C ALA A 201 8.35 -11.25 -14.00
N LEU A 202 9.28 -11.11 -13.05
CA LEU A 202 10.33 -12.08 -12.73
C LEU A 202 11.37 -12.28 -13.84
N SER A 203 11.44 -11.37 -14.84
CA SER A 203 12.34 -11.53 -16.01
C SER A 203 13.82 -11.40 -15.66
N VAL A 204 14.16 -10.65 -14.62
CA VAL A 204 15.54 -10.45 -14.15
C VAL A 204 15.60 -10.53 -12.64
N THR A 205 16.81 -10.76 -12.11
CA THR A 205 17.11 -10.61 -10.68
C THR A 205 18.31 -9.68 -10.56
N GLU A 206 18.20 -8.70 -9.66
CA GLU A 206 19.26 -7.78 -9.31
C GLU A 206 19.64 -7.95 -7.84
N GLU A 207 20.92 -7.90 -7.54
CA GLU A 207 21.38 -7.83 -6.16
C GLU A 207 20.94 -6.50 -5.53
N PHE A 208 20.29 -6.58 -4.36
CA PHE A 208 19.89 -5.39 -3.61
C PHE A 208 20.91 -5.05 -2.52
N ASP A 209 21.33 -6.07 -1.77
CA ASP A 209 22.40 -6.02 -0.78
C ASP A 209 22.95 -7.43 -0.50
N ALA A 210 23.74 -7.59 0.55
CA ALA A 210 24.37 -8.87 0.89
C ALA A 210 23.38 -10.02 1.11
N GLU A 211 22.18 -9.73 1.62
CA GLU A 211 21.14 -10.73 1.96
C GLU A 211 19.95 -10.77 1.01
N HIS A 212 19.72 -9.67 0.27
CA HIS A 212 18.51 -9.47 -0.51
C HIS A 212 18.81 -9.32 -2.00
N GLU A 213 17.80 -9.67 -2.77
CA GLU A 213 17.73 -9.51 -4.22
C GLU A 213 16.37 -8.93 -4.61
N SER A 214 16.25 -8.34 -5.78
CA SER A 214 15.01 -7.77 -6.28
C SER A 214 14.68 -8.25 -7.68
N SER A 215 13.39 -8.31 -8.00
CA SER A 215 12.89 -8.72 -9.32
C SER A 215 11.65 -7.89 -9.70
N PRO A 216 11.41 -7.62 -10.99
CA PRO A 216 10.22 -6.93 -11.44
C PRO A 216 8.96 -7.67 -11.03
N THR A 217 8.00 -6.97 -10.42
CA THR A 217 6.67 -7.50 -10.09
C THR A 217 5.59 -6.45 -10.37
N SER A 218 4.35 -6.89 -10.54
CA SER A 218 3.25 -6.01 -10.92
C SER A 218 2.66 -5.20 -9.75
N ASN A 219 3.49 -4.82 -8.78
CA ASN A 219 3.11 -4.03 -7.60
C ASN A 219 3.14 -2.51 -7.84
N ASN A 220 3.50 -2.07 -9.04
CA ASN A 220 3.37 -0.68 -9.43
C ASN A 220 2.05 -0.44 -10.18
N SER A 221 1.49 0.73 -10.00
CA SER A 221 0.32 1.17 -10.75
C SER A 221 0.74 1.67 -12.16
N PRO A 222 0.10 1.23 -13.25
CA PRO A 222 0.34 1.81 -14.58
C PRO A 222 0.10 3.34 -14.63
N GLN A 223 -0.72 3.86 -13.73
CA GLN A 223 -1.00 5.28 -13.62
C GLN A 223 0.22 6.09 -13.20
N VAL A 224 1.01 5.60 -12.20
CA VAL A 224 2.24 6.31 -11.81
C VAL A 224 3.27 6.32 -12.91
N VAL A 225 3.39 5.23 -13.68
CA VAL A 225 4.34 5.15 -14.80
C VAL A 225 4.04 6.23 -15.85
N ARG A 226 2.75 6.38 -16.22
CA ARG A 226 2.32 7.44 -17.14
C ARG A 226 2.58 8.84 -16.57
N TYR A 227 2.28 9.03 -15.29
CA TYR A 227 2.49 10.32 -14.64
C TYR A 227 3.97 10.69 -14.56
N LEU A 228 4.85 9.76 -14.25
CA LEU A 228 6.31 10.01 -14.26
C LEU A 228 6.81 10.34 -15.67
N ALA A 229 6.29 9.68 -16.69
CA ALA A 229 6.60 10.03 -18.09
C ALA A 229 6.12 11.45 -18.44
N GLU A 230 4.93 11.86 -17.99
CA GLU A 230 4.42 13.23 -18.11
C GLU A 230 5.33 14.24 -17.39
N CYS A 231 5.98 13.84 -16.29
CA CYS A 231 6.96 14.67 -15.55
C CYS A 231 8.37 14.71 -16.20
N GLY A 232 8.56 14.03 -17.33
CA GLY A 232 9.84 14.00 -18.04
C GLY A 232 10.82 12.93 -17.60
N VAL A 233 10.39 11.97 -16.80
CA VAL A 233 11.21 10.82 -16.41
C VAL A 233 11.47 9.95 -17.65
N THR A 234 12.73 9.66 -17.92
CA THR A 234 13.17 8.86 -19.08
C THR A 234 13.45 7.40 -18.73
N THR A 235 13.71 7.12 -17.45
CA THR A 235 13.92 5.76 -16.93
C THR A 235 13.17 5.58 -15.61
N TYR A 236 12.30 4.58 -15.56
CA TYR A 236 11.60 4.19 -14.32
C TYR A 236 11.40 2.68 -14.29
N ASP A 237 11.70 2.10 -13.16
CA ASP A 237 11.35 0.71 -12.86
C ASP A 237 10.98 0.50 -11.39
N TYR A 238 10.21 -0.57 -11.18
CA TYR A 238 9.83 -1.07 -9.86
C TYR A 238 10.23 -2.54 -9.72
N MET A 239 10.85 -2.88 -8.60
CA MET A 239 11.14 -4.27 -8.26
C MET A 239 10.81 -4.57 -6.80
N THR A 240 10.38 -5.80 -6.55
CA THR A 240 10.13 -6.29 -5.19
C THR A 240 11.37 -6.95 -4.60
N ILE A 241 11.67 -6.62 -3.34
CA ILE A 241 12.81 -7.15 -2.59
C ILE A 241 12.39 -8.45 -1.90
N ARG A 242 13.25 -9.48 -1.97
CA ARG A 242 13.15 -10.73 -1.22
C ARG A 242 14.53 -11.18 -0.75
N TYR A 243 14.59 -12.17 0.12
CA TYR A 243 15.85 -12.85 0.46
C TYR A 243 16.41 -13.60 -0.73
N LYS A 244 17.74 -13.64 -0.88
CA LYS A 244 18.44 -14.33 -1.99
C LYS A 244 18.01 -15.79 -2.11
N GLY A 245 17.68 -16.21 -3.35
CA GLY A 245 17.18 -17.54 -3.68
C GLY A 245 15.66 -17.66 -3.81
N HIS A 246 14.91 -16.65 -3.35
CA HIS A 246 13.45 -16.63 -3.49
C HIS A 246 13.01 -16.61 -4.96
N TRP A 247 13.64 -15.74 -5.76
CA TRP A 247 13.22 -15.52 -7.15
C TRP A 247 13.50 -16.70 -8.05
N ASP A 248 14.57 -17.48 -7.79
CA ASP A 248 14.86 -18.68 -8.56
C ASP A 248 13.76 -19.73 -8.39
N LEU A 249 13.28 -19.92 -7.15
CA LEU A 249 12.21 -20.85 -6.87
C LEU A 249 10.89 -20.41 -7.50
N VAL A 250 10.55 -19.12 -7.40
CA VAL A 250 9.30 -18.59 -7.96
C VAL A 250 9.33 -18.62 -9.50
N ARG A 251 10.47 -18.38 -10.13
CA ARG A 251 10.65 -18.61 -11.58
C ARG A 251 10.44 -20.07 -11.96
N GLY A 252 10.88 -20.99 -11.14
CA GLY A 252 10.59 -22.42 -11.32
C GLY A 252 9.07 -22.67 -11.33
N TRP A 253 8.33 -22.09 -10.41
CA TRP A 253 6.84 -22.16 -10.40
C TRP A 253 6.24 -21.59 -11.68
N LYS A 254 6.70 -20.43 -12.13
CA LYS A 254 6.25 -19.82 -13.38
C LYS A 254 6.48 -20.72 -14.58
N THR A 255 7.66 -21.33 -14.68
CA THR A 255 8.03 -22.27 -15.76
C THR A 255 7.15 -23.51 -15.75
N LEU A 256 6.80 -24.04 -14.57
CA LEU A 256 5.90 -25.16 -14.39
C LEU A 256 4.42 -24.80 -14.64
N GLY A 257 4.11 -23.52 -14.82
CA GLY A 257 2.78 -23.05 -15.17
C GLY A 257 1.86 -22.74 -14.00
N PHE A 258 2.39 -22.61 -12.78
CA PHE A 258 1.59 -22.25 -11.59
C PHE A 258 1.17 -20.77 -11.53
N LEU A 259 1.78 -19.89 -12.31
CA LEU A 259 1.53 -18.44 -12.29
C LEU A 259 0.91 -17.95 -13.61
N ARG A 260 -0.06 -18.70 -14.17
CA ARG A 260 -0.66 -18.40 -15.48
C ARG A 260 -1.94 -17.57 -15.43
N ARG A 261 -2.34 -17.04 -14.27
CA ARG A 261 -3.62 -16.34 -14.08
C ARG A 261 -4.83 -17.21 -14.44
N ASP A 262 -4.81 -18.43 -13.99
CA ASP A 262 -5.93 -19.36 -14.05
C ASP A 262 -6.63 -19.34 -12.69
N ALA A 263 -7.88 -18.88 -12.64
CA ALA A 263 -8.57 -18.63 -11.38
C ALA A 263 -8.71 -19.89 -10.50
N GLU A 264 -8.88 -21.07 -11.11
CA GLU A 264 -8.99 -22.32 -10.37
C GLU A 264 -7.64 -22.76 -9.78
N LYS A 265 -6.59 -22.70 -10.58
CA LYS A 265 -5.22 -23.03 -10.14
C LYS A 265 -4.69 -22.04 -9.14
N ASP A 266 -4.98 -20.75 -9.34
CA ASP A 266 -4.61 -19.70 -8.38
C ASP A 266 -5.30 -19.94 -7.03
N ALA A 267 -6.59 -20.32 -7.01
CA ALA A 267 -7.30 -20.65 -5.79
C ALA A 267 -6.71 -21.89 -5.08
N GLN A 268 -6.33 -22.92 -5.83
CA GLN A 268 -5.68 -24.11 -5.28
C GLN A 268 -4.31 -23.77 -4.69
N LEU A 269 -3.51 -22.96 -5.39
CA LEU A 269 -2.19 -22.54 -4.91
C LEU A 269 -2.32 -21.63 -3.67
N VAL A 270 -3.28 -20.71 -3.65
CA VAL A 270 -3.56 -19.89 -2.46
C VAL A 270 -3.92 -20.76 -1.26
N ALA A 271 -4.83 -21.73 -1.43
CA ALA A 271 -5.23 -22.64 -0.36
C ALA A 271 -4.04 -23.45 0.17
N LEU A 272 -3.15 -23.91 -0.72
CA LEU A 272 -1.92 -24.60 -0.35
C LEU A 272 -0.99 -23.68 0.47
N LEU A 273 -0.74 -22.46 0.00
CA LEU A 273 0.12 -21.50 0.69
C LEU A 273 -0.43 -21.09 2.07
N GLU A 274 -1.74 -20.93 2.20
CA GLU A 274 -2.40 -20.58 3.47
C GLU A 274 -2.42 -21.76 4.48
N SER A 275 -2.49 -22.97 3.99
CA SER A 275 -2.50 -24.17 4.84
C SER A 275 -1.12 -24.57 5.33
N ASP A 276 -0.04 -24.10 4.68
CA ASP A 276 1.33 -24.46 5.04
C ASP A 276 1.77 -23.74 6.33
N PRO A 277 2.05 -24.47 7.42
CA PRO A 277 2.46 -23.87 8.69
C PRO A 277 3.82 -23.14 8.61
N VAL A 278 4.67 -23.49 7.64
CA VAL A 278 5.99 -22.88 7.46
C VAL A 278 5.87 -21.51 6.82
N LEU A 279 4.93 -21.36 5.87
CA LEU A 279 4.68 -20.09 5.17
C LEU A 279 3.74 -19.15 5.94
N ARG A 280 2.95 -19.70 6.85
CA ARG A 280 1.98 -18.94 7.64
C ARG A 280 2.67 -17.93 8.53
N TYR A 281 2.24 -16.67 8.46
CA TYR A 281 2.67 -15.62 9.39
C TYR A 281 1.80 -15.66 10.65
N GLU A 282 2.44 -15.92 11.80
CA GLU A 282 1.81 -15.93 13.12
C GLU A 282 2.17 -14.65 13.90
N PRO A 283 1.27 -13.65 14.02
CA PRO A 283 1.60 -12.35 14.65
C PRO A 283 2.14 -12.41 16.08
N LYS A 284 1.90 -13.52 16.79
CA LYS A 284 2.42 -13.73 18.16
C LYS A 284 3.86 -14.22 18.20
N LYS A 285 4.34 -14.84 17.12
CA LYS A 285 5.66 -15.47 17.04
C LYS A 285 6.56 -14.79 16.02
N ASP A 286 5.97 -14.41 14.88
CA ASP A 286 6.70 -13.86 13.77
C ASP A 286 6.74 -12.34 13.83
N ARG A 287 7.85 -11.80 13.38
CA ARG A 287 8.02 -10.36 13.13
C ARG A 287 8.38 -10.17 11.67
N ASP A 288 7.99 -9.06 11.11
CA ASP A 288 8.33 -8.66 9.76
C ASP A 288 9.11 -7.35 9.72
N LYS A 289 9.69 -7.09 8.57
CA LYS A 289 10.26 -5.80 8.19
C LYS A 289 9.71 -5.39 6.83
N LEU A 290 9.66 -4.09 6.61
CA LEU A 290 9.45 -3.51 5.30
C LEU A 290 10.67 -2.66 4.94
N ILE A 291 11.15 -2.82 3.70
CA ILE A 291 12.19 -2.00 3.11
C ILE A 291 11.56 -1.29 1.91
N LEU A 292 11.62 0.05 1.89
CA LEU A 292 11.31 0.86 0.72
C LEU A 292 12.51 1.75 0.42
N ARG A 293 13.07 1.61 -0.79
CA ARG A 293 14.12 2.47 -1.32
C ARG A 293 13.67 3.06 -2.65
N VAL A 294 13.71 4.37 -2.74
CA VAL A 294 13.48 5.12 -3.98
C VAL A 294 14.74 5.91 -4.28
N GLN A 295 15.35 5.61 -5.40
CA GLN A 295 16.53 6.31 -5.89
C GLN A 295 16.14 7.13 -7.13
N GLY A 296 16.53 8.39 -7.16
CA GLY A 296 16.39 9.25 -8.31
C GLY A 296 17.73 9.81 -8.73
N SER A 297 17.94 10.04 -10.01
CA SER A 297 19.09 10.76 -10.50
C SER A 297 18.71 11.78 -11.56
N LYS A 298 19.50 12.84 -11.65
CA LYS A 298 19.42 13.85 -12.68
C LYS A 298 20.80 14.08 -13.30
N THR A 299 20.87 14.01 -14.61
CA THR A 299 22.11 14.28 -15.34
C THR A 299 21.99 15.60 -16.11
N GLU A 300 22.83 16.59 -15.75
CA GLU A 300 22.90 17.88 -16.42
C GLU A 300 24.36 18.22 -16.70
N HIS A 301 24.66 18.67 -17.92
CA HIS A 301 26.02 19.08 -18.34
C HIS A 301 27.10 18.03 -18.05
N GLY A 302 26.76 16.73 -18.15
CA GLY A 302 27.68 15.62 -17.87
C GLY A 302 27.91 15.32 -16.38
N LEU A 303 27.22 15.99 -15.47
CA LEU A 303 27.26 15.72 -14.03
C LEU A 303 25.95 15.05 -13.59
N THR A 304 26.08 13.94 -12.87
CA THR A 304 24.94 13.21 -12.31
C THR A 304 24.82 13.51 -10.81
N ARG A 305 23.63 13.98 -10.40
CA ARG A 305 23.24 14.17 -9.01
C ARG A 305 22.24 13.10 -8.61
N GLY A 306 22.56 12.34 -7.56
CA GLY A 306 21.69 11.30 -7.01
C GLY A 306 20.91 11.75 -5.79
N PHE A 307 19.73 11.18 -5.60
CA PHE A 307 18.85 11.33 -4.44
C PHE A 307 18.40 9.95 -3.99
N GLU A 308 18.30 9.72 -2.69
CA GLU A 308 17.79 8.48 -2.12
C GLU A 308 16.85 8.77 -0.96
N TYR A 309 15.72 8.08 -0.99
CA TYR A 309 14.76 7.97 0.12
C TYR A 309 14.69 6.50 0.52
N ARG A 310 14.97 6.23 1.80
CA ARG A 310 14.95 4.87 2.35
C ARG A 310 14.16 4.83 3.65
N PHE A 311 13.22 3.92 3.70
CA PHE A 311 12.39 3.64 4.87
C PHE A 311 12.52 2.17 5.23
N ASP A 312 13.20 1.89 6.34
CA ASP A 312 13.34 0.56 6.92
C ASP A 312 12.47 0.50 8.19
N VAL A 313 11.41 -0.29 8.14
CA VAL A 313 10.42 -0.39 9.21
C VAL A 313 10.37 -1.82 9.71
N ALA A 314 10.49 -2.02 11.02
CA ALA A 314 10.26 -3.32 11.66
C ALA A 314 8.90 -3.34 12.37
N ALA A 315 8.38 -4.54 12.63
CA ALA A 315 7.19 -4.72 13.46
C ALA A 315 7.35 -4.02 14.82
N ASP A 316 6.35 -3.24 15.22
CA ASP A 316 6.39 -2.48 16.47
C ASP A 316 6.23 -3.38 17.70
N THR A 317 7.16 -3.27 18.61
CA THR A 317 7.19 -4.11 19.83
C THR A 317 6.13 -3.73 20.85
N LYS A 318 5.59 -2.51 20.82
CA LYS A 318 4.59 -2.00 21.76
C LYS A 318 3.17 -2.33 21.34
N THR A 319 2.78 -1.93 20.15
CA THR A 319 1.42 -2.13 19.63
C THR A 319 1.22 -3.51 19.02
N LYS A 320 2.33 -4.21 18.74
CA LYS A 320 2.34 -5.50 18.03
C LYS A 320 1.77 -5.41 16.62
N PHE A 321 1.78 -4.21 16.02
CA PHE A 321 1.53 -4.09 14.60
C PHE A 321 2.75 -4.57 13.81
N SER A 322 2.50 -5.29 12.73
CA SER A 322 3.54 -5.69 11.79
C SER A 322 4.05 -4.48 10.99
N ALA A 323 5.24 -4.58 10.43
CA ALA A 323 5.77 -3.54 9.56
C ALA A 323 4.85 -3.29 8.35
N MET A 324 4.30 -4.36 7.78
CA MET A 324 3.34 -4.28 6.68
C MET A 324 2.02 -3.59 7.12
N GLU A 325 1.50 -3.88 8.32
CA GLU A 325 0.31 -3.20 8.86
C GLU A 325 0.56 -1.70 9.02
N LEU A 326 1.70 -1.32 9.61
CA LEU A 326 2.05 0.08 9.83
C LEU A 326 2.22 0.85 8.52
N THR A 327 3.09 0.38 7.64
CA THR A 327 3.47 1.14 6.45
C THR A 327 2.34 1.23 5.42
N THR A 328 1.54 0.19 5.29
CA THR A 328 0.36 0.21 4.41
C THR A 328 -0.70 1.17 4.94
N CYS A 329 -0.97 1.17 6.26
CA CYS A 329 -1.96 2.08 6.82
C CYS A 329 -1.51 3.55 6.76
N TRP A 330 -0.22 3.85 6.86
CA TRP A 330 0.25 5.24 6.75
C TRP A 330 -0.10 5.87 5.40
N GLY A 331 -0.01 5.10 4.31
CA GLY A 331 -0.38 5.60 2.98
C GLY A 331 -1.81 6.15 2.95
N ILE A 332 -2.77 5.33 3.33
CA ILE A 332 -4.19 5.72 3.27
C ILE A 332 -4.55 6.81 4.28
N THR A 333 -4.00 6.77 5.49
CA THR A 333 -4.32 7.77 6.53
C THR A 333 -3.70 9.13 6.24
N ILE A 334 -2.45 9.17 5.72
CA ILE A 334 -1.79 10.41 5.32
C ILE A 334 -2.55 11.07 4.17
N VAL A 335 -2.94 10.32 3.13
CA VAL A 335 -3.69 10.86 1.98
C VAL A 335 -5.07 11.36 2.41
N ALA A 336 -5.80 10.60 3.23
CA ALA A 336 -7.08 11.04 3.77
C ALA A 336 -6.93 12.32 4.61
N HIS A 337 -5.90 12.40 5.45
CA HIS A 337 -5.63 13.57 6.27
C HIS A 337 -5.18 14.77 5.44
N HIS A 338 -4.38 14.58 4.39
CA HIS A 338 -4.01 15.63 3.46
C HIS A 338 -5.25 16.32 2.86
N MET A 339 -6.22 15.54 2.40
CA MET A 339 -7.48 16.08 1.87
C MET A 339 -8.30 16.78 2.96
N ALA A 340 -8.41 16.18 4.14
CA ALA A 340 -9.17 16.73 5.27
C ALA A 340 -8.62 18.08 5.78
N THR A 341 -7.31 18.27 5.71
CA THR A 341 -6.65 19.54 6.14
C THR A 341 -6.76 20.68 5.11
N GLY A 342 -7.38 20.42 3.96
CA GLY A 342 -7.50 21.42 2.90
C GLY A 342 -6.18 21.74 2.15
N ARG A 343 -5.15 20.89 2.31
CA ARG A 343 -3.87 21.03 1.57
C ARG A 343 -4.00 20.77 0.08
N GLY A 344 -5.07 20.12 -0.33
CA GLY A 344 -5.41 19.82 -1.71
C GLY A 344 -6.25 18.54 -1.79
N ALA A 345 -7.12 18.52 -2.76
CA ALA A 345 -7.91 17.35 -3.12
C ALA A 345 -8.20 17.41 -4.63
N PRO A 346 -8.21 16.28 -5.33
CA PRO A 346 -8.57 16.27 -6.74
C PRO A 346 -10.07 16.53 -6.90
N ARG A 347 -10.49 16.89 -8.11
CA ARG A 347 -11.88 16.80 -8.51
C ARG A 347 -12.11 15.48 -9.22
N GLY A 348 -13.00 14.65 -8.66
CA GLY A 348 -13.26 13.32 -9.19
C GLY A 348 -12.09 12.36 -8.94
N PHE A 349 -11.77 11.51 -9.91
CA PHE A 349 -10.72 10.50 -9.81
C PHE A 349 -9.31 11.10 -9.91
N SER A 350 -8.41 10.65 -9.05
CA SER A 350 -6.96 10.88 -9.16
C SER A 350 -6.19 9.79 -8.43
N THR A 351 -4.93 9.64 -8.76
CA THR A 351 -3.98 8.88 -7.95
C THR A 351 -3.22 9.81 -7.01
N PRO A 352 -2.74 9.31 -5.84
CA PRO A 352 -2.23 10.20 -4.77
C PRO A 352 -1.05 11.06 -5.21
N GLU A 353 -0.12 10.53 -5.98
CA GLU A 353 1.09 11.22 -6.45
C GLU A 353 0.82 12.45 -7.32
N ARG A 354 -0.37 12.54 -7.91
CA ARG A 354 -0.73 13.65 -8.81
C ARG A 354 -1.08 14.93 -8.07
N PHE A 355 -1.63 14.86 -6.87
CA PHE A 355 -2.18 16.03 -6.20
C PHE A 355 -1.59 16.33 -4.82
N VAL A 356 -1.02 15.33 -4.13
CA VAL A 356 -0.50 15.57 -2.78
C VAL A 356 0.74 16.47 -2.78
N ASP A 357 0.92 17.20 -1.70
CA ASP A 357 2.22 17.79 -1.35
C ASP A 357 3.17 16.67 -0.94
N THR A 358 4.02 16.26 -1.89
CA THR A 358 4.91 15.12 -1.71
C THR A 358 5.93 15.31 -0.59
N SER A 359 6.41 16.55 -0.38
CA SER A 359 7.35 16.90 0.70
C SER A 359 6.68 16.73 2.07
N TRP A 360 5.43 17.19 2.19
CA TRP A 360 4.67 17.01 3.42
C TRP A 360 4.38 15.53 3.69
N VAL A 361 4.01 14.75 2.67
CA VAL A 361 3.78 13.30 2.84
C VAL A 361 5.03 12.60 3.35
N ILE A 362 6.21 12.89 2.79
CA ILE A 362 7.49 12.33 3.25
C ILE A 362 7.72 12.68 4.73
N SER A 363 7.53 13.95 5.11
CA SER A 363 7.69 14.38 6.51
C SER A 363 6.72 13.66 7.46
N GLU A 364 5.50 13.35 7.01
CA GLU A 364 4.52 12.60 7.80
C GLU A 364 4.88 11.11 7.92
N VAL A 365 5.51 10.52 6.91
CA VAL A 365 6.08 9.16 6.99
C VAL A 365 7.24 9.13 7.98
N GLU A 366 8.18 10.06 7.90
CA GLU A 366 9.33 10.17 8.82
C GLU A 366 8.89 10.36 10.27
N LYS A 367 7.88 11.20 10.50
CA LYS A 367 7.28 11.41 11.83
C LYS A 367 6.70 10.12 12.42
N ARG A 368 6.04 9.29 11.60
CA ARG A 368 5.50 7.99 12.03
C ARG A 368 6.61 6.96 12.24
N LEU A 369 7.61 6.96 11.39
CA LEU A 369 8.79 6.12 11.52
C LEU A 369 9.50 6.37 12.87
N ALA A 370 9.63 7.62 13.30
CA ALA A 370 10.22 7.96 14.58
C ALA A 370 9.39 7.49 15.81
N GLN A 371 8.14 7.10 15.62
CA GLN A 371 7.26 6.57 16.68
C GLN A 371 7.35 5.05 16.83
N VAL A 372 7.82 4.33 15.82
CA VAL A 372 7.98 2.85 15.82
C VAL A 372 9.23 2.47 16.61
N ARG A 373 9.13 1.44 17.45
CA ARG A 373 10.24 1.00 18.35
C ARG A 373 10.44 -0.51 18.36
#